data_49819f5b4a18323bfc8b3cf5ec54a8d6
#
_entry.id   49819f5b4a18323bfc8b3cf5ec54a8d6
#
_cell.length_a   1.000
_cell.length_b   1.000
_cell.length_c   1.000
_cell.angle_alpha   90.00
_cell.angle_beta   90.00
_cell.angle_gamma   90.00
#
_symmetry.space_group_name_H-M   'P 1'
#
loop_
_entity.id
_entity.type
_entity.pdbx_description
1 polymer ?
#
loop_
_entity_poly.entity_id
_entity_poly.type
_entity_poly.pdbx_seq_one_letter_code
_entity_poly.pdbx_strand_id
1 'polypeptide(L)'
;DGIALMKHALLNTTPDITKKIMVGDKEVKVRDTEAIQMANAKIDEIRNGFTDWLNEQSDEFKQRLEKLYNDTFNCFVRPQYDGSHQTFPDLNLKGLGIESLYDSQKDAVWMLKLNGGGICDHQVGAGKTLIMCTAAYEMKRLGLANKPMILALKANVQEIAQTFQTAYPNAKLLYPGKNDFTPDKRQRIFHDIKNNNWDCIVLTHDQFGMIPQSDEIQQKILQDELDSVEENLEVLRQQGRSISRAMEKGLVKRQMNLQAKLDEIKFKIENRKDDVVDFKTMGIDHLF
;
A
#
# COMPACT_ATOMS: atom_id res chain seq x y z
N ASP A 1 -15.09 -7.45 32.39
CA ASP A 1 -13.74 -7.86 32.68
C ASP A 1 -12.81 -6.63 32.55
N GLY A 2 -12.17 -6.19 33.64
CA GLY A 2 -11.34 -4.98 33.71
C GLY A 2 -10.13 -5.03 32.76
N ILE A 3 -9.54 -6.22 32.59
CA ILE A 3 -8.41 -6.42 31.66
C ILE A 3 -8.82 -6.17 30.20
N ALA A 4 -10.02 -6.60 29.81
CA ALA A 4 -10.54 -6.36 28.47
C ALA A 4 -10.78 -4.86 28.23
N LEU A 5 -11.34 -4.13 29.22
CA LEU A 5 -11.54 -2.68 29.13
C LEU A 5 -10.20 -1.93 29.04
N MET A 6 -9.19 -2.35 29.81
CA MET A 6 -7.85 -1.78 29.74
C MET A 6 -7.22 -1.97 28.34
N LYS A 7 -7.37 -3.16 27.72
CA LYS A 7 -6.91 -3.39 26.34
C LYS A 7 -7.59 -2.44 25.35
N HIS A 8 -8.90 -2.25 25.48
CA HIS A 8 -9.63 -1.29 24.64
C HIS A 8 -9.19 0.15 24.87
N ALA A 9 -8.88 0.52 26.11
CA ALA A 9 -8.35 1.83 26.45
C ALA A 9 -6.99 2.09 25.78
N LEU A 10 -6.08 1.11 25.81
CA LEU A 10 -4.75 1.19 25.21
C LEU A 10 -4.75 1.17 23.69
N LEU A 11 -5.59 0.31 23.10
CA LEU A 11 -5.64 0.11 21.64
C LEU A 11 -6.58 1.08 20.91
N ASN A 12 -7.22 1.99 21.65
CA ASN A 12 -8.21 2.93 21.11
C ASN A 12 -9.35 2.24 20.32
N THR A 13 -9.85 1.12 20.84
CA THR A 13 -10.91 0.35 20.21
C THR A 13 -12.17 0.33 21.06
N THR A 14 -13.31 0.05 20.43
CA THR A 14 -14.61 -0.10 21.11
C THR A 14 -14.92 -1.58 21.29
N PRO A 15 -15.40 -2.02 22.49
CA PRO A 15 -15.79 -3.40 22.72
C PRO A 15 -17.08 -3.75 21.94
N ASP A 16 -17.12 -4.95 21.39
CA ASP A 16 -18.32 -5.50 20.76
C ASP A 16 -18.99 -6.49 21.73
N ILE A 17 -20.04 -6.03 22.40
CA ILE A 17 -20.76 -6.80 23.41
C ILE A 17 -22.11 -7.21 22.83
N THR A 18 -22.41 -8.51 22.90
CA THR A 18 -23.66 -9.05 22.41
C THR A 18 -24.45 -9.71 23.53
N LYS A 19 -25.78 -9.56 23.50
CA LYS A 19 -26.71 -10.31 24.35
C LYS A 19 -27.58 -11.25 23.52
N LYS A 20 -28.01 -12.31 24.13
CA LYS A 20 -28.92 -13.27 23.54
C LYS A 20 -30.37 -12.86 23.84
N ILE A 21 -31.19 -12.74 22.82
CA ILE A 21 -32.62 -12.52 22.92
C ILE A 21 -33.38 -13.66 22.27
N MET A 22 -34.53 -14.00 22.82
CA MET A 22 -35.44 -14.98 22.24
C MET A 22 -36.33 -14.27 21.21
N VAL A 23 -36.29 -14.72 19.97
CA VAL A 23 -37.19 -14.29 18.90
C VAL A 23 -37.99 -15.51 18.45
N GLY A 24 -39.22 -15.69 19.00
CA GLY A 24 -39.94 -16.93 18.89
C GLY A 24 -39.21 -18.06 19.64
N ASP A 25 -39.03 -19.23 19.03
CA ASP A 25 -38.32 -20.39 19.60
C ASP A 25 -36.79 -20.40 19.32
N LYS A 26 -36.22 -19.31 18.80
CA LYS A 26 -34.78 -19.24 18.46
C LYS A 26 -34.05 -18.18 19.28
N GLU A 27 -32.89 -18.56 19.83
CA GLU A 27 -31.93 -17.62 20.41
C GLU A 27 -31.21 -16.86 19.32
N VAL A 28 -31.30 -15.53 19.33
CA VAL A 28 -30.57 -14.63 18.41
C VAL A 28 -29.62 -13.77 19.22
N LYS A 29 -28.35 -13.66 18.77
CA LYS A 29 -27.37 -12.72 19.34
C LYS A 29 -27.62 -11.33 18.74
N VAL A 30 -27.87 -10.36 19.60
CA VAL A 30 -28.06 -8.95 19.23
C VAL A 30 -27.02 -8.11 19.98
N ARG A 31 -26.56 -7.05 19.34
CA ARG A 31 -25.62 -6.10 19.92
C ARG A 31 -26.24 -5.42 21.15
N ASP A 32 -25.52 -5.46 22.27
CA ASP A 32 -25.96 -4.83 23.52
C ASP A 32 -25.44 -3.40 23.61
N THR A 33 -26.21 -2.45 23.08
CA THR A 33 -25.85 -1.03 22.99
C THR A 33 -25.64 -0.40 24.38
N GLU A 34 -26.45 -0.80 25.38
CA GLU A 34 -26.36 -0.28 26.74
C GLU A 34 -25.06 -0.75 27.43
N ALA A 35 -24.74 -2.05 27.33
CA ALA A 35 -23.50 -2.59 27.83
C ALA A 35 -22.27 -2.00 27.15
N ILE A 36 -22.35 -1.70 25.85
CA ILE A 36 -21.27 -1.04 25.08
C ILE A 36 -21.09 0.41 25.56
N GLN A 37 -22.17 1.16 25.80
CA GLN A 37 -22.08 2.52 26.34
C GLN A 37 -21.45 2.55 27.73
N MET A 38 -21.88 1.65 28.62
CA MET A 38 -21.28 1.52 29.95
C MET A 38 -19.79 1.13 29.88
N ALA A 39 -19.42 0.26 28.95
CA ALA A 39 -18.04 -0.14 28.76
C ALA A 39 -17.19 1.03 28.24
N ASN A 40 -17.71 1.83 27.27
CA ASN A 40 -17.02 3.01 26.78
C ASN A 40 -16.83 4.07 27.87
N ALA A 41 -17.84 4.33 28.70
CA ALA A 41 -17.70 5.25 29.82
C ALA A 41 -16.57 4.82 30.78
N LYS A 42 -16.46 3.52 31.07
CA LYS A 42 -15.36 2.97 31.89
C LYS A 42 -14.01 3.02 31.20
N ILE A 43 -13.96 2.87 29.88
CA ILE A 43 -12.73 3.02 29.09
C ILE A 43 -12.24 4.48 29.18
N ASP A 44 -13.15 5.44 29.11
CA ASP A 44 -12.81 6.86 29.25
C ASP A 44 -12.38 7.22 30.67
N GLU A 45 -13.01 6.62 31.70
CA GLU A 45 -12.52 6.74 33.09
C GLU A 45 -11.08 6.22 33.24
N ILE A 46 -10.74 5.09 32.62
CA ILE A 46 -9.37 4.53 32.66
C ILE A 46 -8.38 5.49 32.00
N ARG A 47 -8.75 6.06 30.84
CA ARG A 47 -7.89 7.03 30.13
C ARG A 47 -7.68 8.31 30.92
N ASN A 48 -8.76 8.87 31.46
CA ASN A 48 -8.69 10.07 32.27
C ASN A 48 -7.89 9.83 33.56
N GLY A 49 -8.16 8.71 34.26
CA GLY A 49 -7.41 8.33 35.45
C GLY A 49 -5.92 8.13 35.21
N PHE A 50 -5.52 7.64 34.02
CA PHE A 50 -4.11 7.56 33.63
C PHE A 50 -3.52 8.96 33.43
N THR A 51 -4.26 9.86 32.78
CA THR A 51 -3.84 11.24 32.54
C THR A 51 -3.67 11.99 33.87
N ASP A 52 -4.62 11.83 34.78
CA ASP A 52 -4.57 12.44 36.10
C ASP A 52 -3.38 11.90 36.90
N TRP A 53 -3.21 10.57 36.94
CA TRP A 53 -2.06 9.94 37.56
C TRP A 53 -0.72 10.45 37.00
N LEU A 54 -0.62 10.61 35.66
CA LEU A 54 0.58 11.11 35.02
C LEU A 54 0.86 12.57 35.42
N ASN A 55 -0.18 13.39 35.53
CA ASN A 55 -0.06 14.78 35.96
C ASN A 55 0.42 14.92 37.42
N GLU A 56 0.09 13.96 38.26
CA GLU A 56 0.53 13.91 39.68
C GLU A 56 1.97 13.45 39.86
N GLN A 57 2.60 12.88 38.80
CA GLN A 57 3.98 12.41 38.91
C GLN A 57 4.98 13.56 39.02
N SER A 58 6.16 13.27 39.60
CA SER A 58 7.23 14.23 39.71
C SER A 58 7.74 14.71 38.35
N ASP A 59 8.28 15.92 38.30
CA ASP A 59 8.83 16.47 37.05
C ASP A 59 10.00 15.65 36.51
N GLU A 60 10.79 15.03 37.37
CA GLU A 60 11.86 14.10 36.97
C GLU A 60 11.32 12.88 36.26
N PHE A 61 10.20 12.32 36.74
CA PHE A 61 9.55 11.17 36.13
C PHE A 61 8.98 11.54 34.75
N LYS A 62 8.32 12.70 34.64
CA LYS A 62 7.76 13.22 33.37
C LYS A 62 8.86 13.44 32.35
N GLN A 63 9.97 14.09 32.74
CA GLN A 63 11.11 14.33 31.86
C GLN A 63 11.77 13.02 31.40
N ARG A 64 11.85 12.01 32.26
CA ARG A 64 12.38 10.70 31.88
C ARG A 64 11.46 9.99 30.88
N LEU A 65 10.15 10.05 31.05
CA LEU A 65 9.19 9.49 30.10
C LEU A 65 9.21 10.23 28.77
N GLU A 66 9.25 11.56 28.80
CA GLU A 66 9.37 12.40 27.60
C GLU A 66 10.63 12.07 26.82
N LYS A 67 11.77 11.97 27.52
CA LYS A 67 13.03 11.59 26.90
C LYS A 67 12.96 10.21 26.28
N LEU A 68 12.44 9.22 27.01
CA LEU A 68 12.30 7.84 26.53
C LEU A 68 11.38 7.78 25.27
N TYR A 69 10.28 8.53 25.29
CA TYR A 69 9.37 8.62 24.15
C TYR A 69 10.05 9.27 22.94
N ASN A 70 10.73 10.39 23.16
CA ASN A 70 11.43 11.11 22.09
C ASN A 70 12.59 10.29 21.51
N ASP A 71 13.38 9.63 22.35
CA ASP A 71 14.48 8.77 21.91
C ASP A 71 13.99 7.53 21.14
N THR A 72 12.76 7.07 21.41
CA THR A 72 12.18 5.88 20.77
C THR A 72 11.37 6.21 19.50
N PHE A 73 10.54 7.25 19.56
CA PHE A 73 9.54 7.52 18.52
C PHE A 73 9.80 8.81 17.71
N ASN A 74 10.54 9.78 18.29
CA ASN A 74 10.82 11.07 17.65
C ASN A 74 12.31 11.26 17.28
N CYS A 75 13.07 10.18 17.23
CA CYS A 75 14.52 10.23 16.99
C CYS A 75 14.90 10.31 15.49
N PHE A 76 13.96 10.47 14.59
CA PHE A 76 14.25 10.60 13.17
C PHE A 76 14.35 12.08 12.73
N VAL A 77 15.28 12.36 11.84
CA VAL A 77 15.39 13.65 11.15
C VAL A 77 14.71 13.52 9.80
N ARG A 78 13.74 14.39 9.51
CA ARG A 78 13.11 14.42 8.17
C ARG A 78 14.15 14.81 7.13
N PRO A 79 14.39 14.00 6.11
CA PRO A 79 15.26 14.40 5.02
C PRO A 79 14.66 15.61 4.31
N GLN A 80 15.52 16.57 3.97
CA GLN A 80 15.16 17.70 3.12
C GLN A 80 15.77 17.46 1.74
N TYR A 81 14.97 17.70 0.72
CA TYR A 81 15.40 17.51 -0.67
C TYR A 81 15.46 18.87 -1.34
N ASP A 82 16.60 19.20 -1.94
CA ASP A 82 16.78 20.39 -2.76
C ASP A 82 16.93 19.98 -4.23
N GLY A 83 15.87 20.17 -4.99
CA GLY A 83 15.79 19.87 -6.40
C GLY A 83 16.13 21.05 -7.31
N SER A 84 16.58 22.19 -6.77
CA SER A 84 16.81 23.43 -7.51
C SER A 84 17.85 23.30 -8.62
N HIS A 85 18.82 22.39 -8.46
CA HIS A 85 19.89 22.12 -9.42
C HIS A 85 19.41 21.36 -10.68
N GLN A 86 18.19 20.82 -10.66
CA GLN A 86 17.70 20.01 -11.77
C GLN A 86 17.30 20.85 -12.97
N THR A 87 17.63 20.35 -14.16
CA THR A 87 17.15 20.86 -15.43
C THR A 87 16.27 19.80 -16.10
N PHE A 88 15.27 20.24 -16.82
CA PHE A 88 14.28 19.39 -17.50
C PHE A 88 14.28 19.75 -19.01
N PRO A 89 15.29 19.31 -19.77
CA PRO A 89 15.53 19.81 -21.13
C PRO A 89 14.41 19.51 -22.13
N ASP A 90 13.70 18.39 -21.92
CA ASP A 90 12.65 17.94 -22.84
C ASP A 90 11.25 18.39 -22.39
N LEU A 91 11.14 19.10 -21.26
CA LEU A 91 9.87 19.57 -20.73
C LEU A 91 9.33 20.76 -21.55
N ASN A 92 8.16 20.60 -22.12
CA ASN A 92 7.49 21.63 -22.90
C ASN A 92 6.76 22.66 -22.01
N LEU A 93 7.53 23.56 -21.43
CA LEU A 93 7.00 24.63 -20.55
C LEU A 93 5.95 25.51 -21.27
N LYS A 94 6.18 25.84 -22.54
CA LYS A 94 5.23 26.61 -23.36
C LYS A 94 3.89 25.90 -23.52
N GLY A 95 3.90 24.61 -23.82
CA GLY A 95 2.68 23.80 -23.96
C GLY A 95 1.89 23.70 -22.66
N LEU A 96 2.59 23.70 -21.53
CA LEU A 96 2.00 23.68 -20.22
C LEU A 96 1.53 25.08 -19.73
N GLY A 97 1.94 26.16 -20.42
CA GLY A 97 1.60 27.53 -20.01
C GLY A 97 2.31 27.98 -18.72
N ILE A 98 3.48 27.42 -18.41
CA ILE A 98 4.27 27.74 -17.22
C ILE A 98 5.68 28.20 -17.63
N GLU A 99 6.31 28.99 -16.76
CA GLU A 99 7.70 29.44 -16.97
C GLU A 99 8.72 28.42 -16.43
N SER A 100 8.42 27.81 -15.31
CA SER A 100 9.23 26.78 -14.66
C SER A 100 8.37 25.89 -13.76
N LEU A 101 8.92 24.77 -13.35
CA LEU A 101 8.35 23.99 -12.25
C LEU A 101 8.51 24.75 -10.92
N TYR A 102 7.55 24.60 -10.02
CA TYR A 102 7.69 25.10 -8.65
C TYR A 102 8.85 24.39 -7.94
N ASP A 103 9.49 25.05 -6.99
CA ASP A 103 10.60 24.44 -6.23
C ASP A 103 10.14 23.17 -5.51
N SER A 104 8.93 23.18 -4.92
CA SER A 104 8.35 21.98 -4.30
C SER A 104 8.13 20.80 -5.28
N GLN A 105 7.90 21.10 -6.55
CA GLN A 105 7.79 20.05 -7.59
C GLN A 105 9.18 19.50 -7.93
N LYS A 106 10.19 20.36 -8.07
CA LYS A 106 11.58 19.94 -8.29
C LYS A 106 12.10 19.10 -7.14
N ASP A 107 11.82 19.51 -5.90
CA ASP A 107 12.20 18.77 -4.67
C ASP A 107 11.57 17.39 -4.64
N ALA A 108 10.28 17.29 -4.99
CA ALA A 108 9.58 16.01 -5.06
C ALA A 108 10.15 15.08 -6.15
N VAL A 109 10.42 15.60 -7.34
CA VAL A 109 11.07 14.83 -8.42
C VAL A 109 12.46 14.37 -7.99
N TRP A 110 13.22 15.22 -7.29
CA TRP A 110 14.53 14.87 -6.76
C TRP A 110 14.45 13.77 -5.71
N MET A 111 13.51 13.87 -4.77
CA MET A 111 13.22 12.83 -3.77
C MET A 111 12.94 11.48 -4.44
N LEU A 112 12.08 11.45 -5.45
CA LEU A 112 11.73 10.22 -6.17
C LEU A 112 12.93 9.61 -6.89
N LYS A 113 13.77 10.42 -7.50
CA LYS A 113 15.01 9.96 -8.16
C LYS A 113 16.01 9.36 -7.18
N LEU A 114 16.21 10.01 -6.02
CA LEU A 114 17.18 9.56 -5.01
C LEU A 114 16.76 8.27 -4.31
N ASN A 115 15.47 8.17 -3.96
CA ASN A 115 14.97 7.06 -3.15
C ASN A 115 14.39 5.91 -3.99
N GLY A 116 14.26 6.10 -5.31
CA GLY A 116 13.54 5.14 -6.17
C GLY A 116 12.04 5.04 -5.88
N GLY A 117 11.49 5.98 -5.14
CA GLY A 117 10.06 6.05 -4.78
C GLY A 117 9.81 6.97 -3.60
N GLY A 118 8.55 7.22 -3.28
CA GLY A 118 8.17 8.07 -2.16
C GLY A 118 6.68 8.42 -2.15
N ILE A 119 6.26 9.09 -1.07
CA ILE A 119 4.90 9.60 -0.93
C ILE A 119 4.96 11.13 -1.06
N CYS A 120 4.26 11.66 -2.07
CA CYS A 120 4.12 13.10 -2.30
C CYS A 120 2.84 13.60 -1.62
N ASP A 121 2.93 14.00 -0.37
CA ASP A 121 1.82 14.55 0.42
C ASP A 121 1.68 16.08 0.21
N HIS A 122 1.58 16.50 -1.04
CA HIS A 122 1.32 17.89 -1.38
C HIS A 122 -0.19 18.21 -1.36
N GLN A 123 -0.53 19.45 -1.05
CA GLN A 123 -1.92 19.92 -1.07
C GLN A 123 -2.55 19.77 -2.46
N VAL A 124 -3.88 19.79 -2.51
CA VAL A 124 -4.62 19.81 -3.78
C VAL A 124 -4.27 21.10 -4.54
N GLY A 125 -4.02 20.99 -5.84
CA GLY A 125 -3.60 22.12 -6.67
C GLY A 125 -2.09 22.35 -6.76
N ALA A 126 -1.26 21.65 -5.99
CA ALA A 126 0.21 21.78 -6.05
C ALA A 126 0.86 21.13 -7.29
N GLY A 127 0.06 20.68 -8.27
CA GLY A 127 0.55 20.11 -9.52
C GLY A 127 1.17 18.72 -9.38
N LYS A 128 0.61 17.86 -8.50
CA LYS A 128 1.08 16.46 -8.32
C LYS A 128 1.12 15.65 -9.61
N THR A 129 0.16 15.87 -10.51
CA THR A 129 0.14 15.22 -11.83
C THR A 129 1.39 15.52 -12.62
N LEU A 130 1.83 16.78 -12.60
CA LEU A 130 3.06 17.18 -13.30
C LEU A 130 4.32 16.62 -12.64
N ILE A 131 4.35 16.51 -11.30
CA ILE A 131 5.43 15.82 -10.56
C ILE A 131 5.55 14.37 -11.05
N MET A 132 4.44 13.66 -11.10
CA MET A 132 4.36 12.25 -11.53
C MET A 132 4.85 12.07 -12.97
N CYS A 133 4.34 12.90 -13.90
CA CYS A 133 4.72 12.88 -15.31
C CYS A 133 6.21 13.20 -15.49
N THR A 134 6.70 14.21 -14.78
CA THR A 134 8.11 14.63 -14.85
C THR A 134 9.02 13.57 -14.25
N ALA A 135 8.68 13.03 -13.10
CA ALA A 135 9.48 11.97 -12.47
C ALA A 135 9.56 10.73 -13.37
N ALA A 136 8.44 10.27 -13.92
CA ALA A 136 8.40 9.12 -14.82
C ALA A 136 9.29 9.31 -16.04
N TYR A 137 9.16 10.44 -16.73
CA TYR A 137 9.97 10.73 -17.92
C TYR A 137 11.45 10.89 -17.59
N GLU A 138 11.79 11.66 -16.56
CA GLU A 138 13.17 11.92 -16.17
C GLU A 138 13.87 10.65 -15.69
N MET A 139 13.22 9.81 -14.90
CA MET A 139 13.80 8.55 -14.48
C MET A 139 14.07 7.63 -15.67
N LYS A 140 13.19 7.60 -16.66
CA LYS A 140 13.43 6.91 -17.94
C LYS A 140 14.61 7.49 -18.69
N ARG A 141 14.65 8.80 -18.88
CA ARG A 141 15.72 9.52 -19.61
C ARG A 141 17.09 9.30 -18.98
N LEU A 142 17.14 9.26 -17.64
CA LEU A 142 18.38 9.06 -16.87
C LEU A 142 18.76 7.58 -16.69
N GLY A 143 17.96 6.64 -17.19
CA GLY A 143 18.21 5.21 -17.03
C GLY A 143 17.95 4.68 -15.61
N LEU A 144 17.24 5.44 -14.76
CA LEU A 144 16.82 5.02 -13.42
C LEU A 144 15.59 4.11 -13.47
N ALA A 145 14.79 4.22 -14.52
CA ALA A 145 13.66 3.35 -14.81
C ALA A 145 13.73 2.87 -16.26
N ASN A 146 13.39 1.62 -16.51
CA ASN A 146 13.34 1.08 -17.87
C ASN A 146 11.96 1.27 -18.51
N LYS A 147 10.89 0.93 -17.80
CA LYS A 147 9.51 1.11 -18.25
C LYS A 147 8.65 1.69 -17.13
N PRO A 148 8.68 3.00 -16.89
CA PRO A 148 7.86 3.64 -15.88
C PRO A 148 6.37 3.54 -16.26
N MET A 149 5.53 3.26 -15.28
CA MET A 149 4.09 3.16 -15.43
C MET A 149 3.40 4.08 -14.43
N ILE A 150 2.43 4.85 -14.90
CA ILE A 150 1.56 5.67 -14.06
C ILE A 150 0.22 4.95 -13.90
N LEU A 151 -0.19 4.79 -12.65
CA LEU A 151 -1.49 4.22 -12.31
C LEU A 151 -2.42 5.31 -11.82
N ALA A 152 -3.62 5.32 -12.37
CA ALA A 152 -4.57 6.37 -12.08
C ALA A 152 -6.01 5.84 -11.90
N LEU A 153 -6.85 6.64 -11.26
CA LEU A 153 -8.27 6.37 -11.22
C LEU A 153 -8.89 6.60 -12.60
N LYS A 154 -9.92 5.84 -12.92
CA LYS A 154 -10.65 5.95 -14.18
C LYS A 154 -11.16 7.36 -14.48
N ALA A 155 -11.43 8.15 -13.45
CA ALA A 155 -11.94 9.52 -13.57
C ALA A 155 -10.88 10.49 -14.11
N ASN A 156 -9.59 10.29 -13.77
CA ASN A 156 -8.51 11.24 -14.05
C ASN A 156 -7.41 10.72 -14.97
N VAL A 157 -7.45 9.43 -15.34
CA VAL A 157 -6.41 8.80 -16.19
C VAL A 157 -6.22 9.50 -17.52
N GLN A 158 -7.30 9.98 -18.13
CA GLN A 158 -7.25 10.69 -19.41
C GLN A 158 -6.54 12.04 -19.27
N GLU A 159 -6.85 12.78 -18.22
CA GLU A 159 -6.22 14.07 -17.92
C GLU A 159 -4.71 13.89 -17.66
N ILE A 160 -4.33 12.85 -16.94
CA ILE A 160 -2.92 12.52 -16.68
C ILE A 160 -2.19 12.20 -18.00
N ALA A 161 -2.77 11.37 -18.86
CA ALA A 161 -2.20 11.04 -20.15
C ALA A 161 -2.05 12.28 -21.05
N GLN A 162 -3.04 13.17 -21.07
CA GLN A 162 -2.98 14.44 -21.80
C GLN A 162 -1.90 15.38 -21.23
N THR A 163 -1.80 15.48 -19.91
CA THR A 163 -0.76 16.27 -19.25
C THR A 163 0.63 15.74 -19.60
N PHE A 164 0.83 14.42 -19.58
CA PHE A 164 2.09 13.80 -19.98
C PHE A 164 2.43 14.12 -21.43
N GLN A 165 1.47 13.96 -22.36
CA GLN A 165 1.70 14.23 -23.78
C GLN A 165 1.95 15.72 -24.05
N THR A 166 1.34 16.63 -23.29
CA THR A 166 1.59 18.07 -23.39
C THR A 166 2.96 18.43 -22.84
N ALA A 167 3.34 17.82 -21.72
CA ALA A 167 4.65 18.02 -21.09
C ALA A 167 5.80 17.49 -21.96
N TYR A 168 5.59 16.35 -22.61
CA TYR A 168 6.60 15.65 -23.42
C TYR A 168 6.03 15.21 -24.76
N PRO A 169 5.86 16.14 -25.72
CA PRO A 169 5.21 15.86 -27.01
C PRO A 169 5.89 14.79 -27.86
N ASN A 170 7.21 14.63 -27.70
CA ASN A 170 8.01 13.67 -28.44
C ASN A 170 8.13 12.29 -27.74
N ALA A 171 7.60 12.16 -26.54
CA ALA A 171 7.66 10.93 -25.78
C ALA A 171 6.73 9.86 -26.37
N LYS A 172 7.18 8.61 -26.31
CA LYS A 172 6.37 7.44 -26.65
C LYS A 172 5.52 7.05 -25.47
N LEU A 173 4.27 7.51 -25.48
CA LEU A 173 3.28 7.21 -24.45
C LEU A 173 2.36 6.08 -24.91
N LEU A 174 2.21 5.04 -24.07
CA LEU A 174 1.14 4.06 -24.22
C LEU A 174 0.01 4.40 -23.27
N TYR A 175 -1.13 4.80 -23.82
CA TYR A 175 -2.37 5.02 -23.10
C TYR A 175 -3.52 4.31 -23.83
N PRO A 176 -3.86 3.06 -23.42
CA PRO A 176 -4.98 2.36 -24.05
C PRO A 176 -6.30 2.99 -23.63
N GLY A 177 -7.15 3.27 -24.60
CA GLY A 177 -8.50 3.76 -24.37
C GLY A 177 -9.38 2.71 -23.67
N LYS A 178 -10.54 3.17 -23.21
CA LYS A 178 -11.52 2.29 -22.51
C LYS A 178 -11.93 1.06 -23.36
N ASN A 179 -12.05 1.23 -24.68
CA ASN A 179 -12.49 0.18 -25.61
C ASN A 179 -11.34 -0.70 -26.14
N ASP A 180 -10.10 -0.37 -25.80
CA ASP A 180 -8.93 -1.11 -26.25
C ASP A 180 -8.51 -2.21 -25.28
N PHE A 181 -9.04 -2.19 -24.04
CA PHE A 181 -8.71 -3.15 -22.97
C PHE A 181 -9.75 -4.26 -22.82
N THR A 182 -10.42 -4.63 -23.92
CA THR A 182 -11.33 -5.79 -23.96
C THR A 182 -10.53 -7.11 -23.90
N PRO A 183 -11.13 -8.23 -23.47
CA PRO A 183 -10.42 -9.51 -23.38
C PRO A 183 -9.67 -9.89 -24.65
N ASP A 184 -10.25 -9.64 -25.83
CA ASP A 184 -9.67 -9.99 -27.12
C ASP A 184 -8.47 -9.09 -27.49
N LYS A 185 -8.51 -7.80 -27.13
CA LYS A 185 -7.46 -6.82 -27.48
C LYS A 185 -6.38 -6.73 -26.41
N ARG A 186 -6.69 -7.09 -25.16
CA ARG A 186 -5.81 -6.95 -24.01
C ARG A 186 -4.48 -7.67 -24.19
N GLN A 187 -4.49 -8.87 -24.76
CA GLN A 187 -3.26 -9.63 -25.03
C GLN A 187 -2.32 -8.86 -25.95
N ARG A 188 -2.87 -8.21 -26.99
CA ARG A 188 -2.08 -7.36 -27.89
C ARG A 188 -1.41 -6.21 -27.12
N ILE A 189 -2.14 -5.55 -26.23
CA ILE A 189 -1.58 -4.46 -25.41
C ILE A 189 -0.45 -4.99 -24.51
N PHE A 190 -0.60 -6.17 -23.91
CA PHE A 190 0.46 -6.79 -23.12
C PHE A 190 1.71 -7.09 -23.94
N HIS A 191 1.55 -7.59 -25.17
CA HIS A 191 2.65 -7.77 -26.10
C HIS A 191 3.26 -6.44 -26.55
N ASP A 192 2.47 -5.39 -26.78
CA ASP A 192 2.95 -4.05 -27.09
C ASP A 192 3.77 -3.46 -25.93
N ILE A 193 3.35 -3.66 -24.68
CA ILE A 193 4.13 -3.27 -23.51
C ILE A 193 5.45 -4.02 -23.45
N LYS A 194 5.44 -5.34 -23.68
CA LYS A 194 6.63 -6.19 -23.63
C LYS A 194 7.65 -5.81 -24.70
N ASN A 195 7.20 -5.65 -25.96
CA ASN A 195 8.07 -5.61 -27.12
C ASN A 195 8.53 -4.21 -27.53
N ASN A 196 7.90 -3.16 -27.01
CA ASN A 196 8.26 -1.79 -27.37
C ASN A 196 8.93 -1.05 -26.21
N ASN A 197 9.78 -0.11 -26.56
CA ASN A 197 10.44 0.78 -25.63
C ASN A 197 9.59 2.05 -25.42
N TRP A 198 8.65 1.96 -24.45
CA TRP A 198 7.80 3.08 -24.07
C TRP A 198 8.52 4.01 -23.09
N ASP A 199 8.33 5.32 -23.25
CA ASP A 199 8.85 6.31 -22.31
C ASP A 199 7.96 6.41 -21.07
N CYS A 200 6.67 6.14 -21.22
CA CYS A 200 5.74 5.98 -20.11
C CYS A 200 4.52 5.15 -20.56
N ILE A 201 3.93 4.44 -19.60
CA ILE A 201 2.69 3.70 -19.77
C ILE A 201 1.70 4.25 -18.77
N VAL A 202 0.48 4.59 -19.20
CA VAL A 202 -0.59 5.09 -18.30
C VAL A 202 -1.75 4.14 -18.32
N LEU A 203 -2.06 3.52 -17.19
CA LEU A 203 -3.17 2.59 -17.01
C LEU A 203 -4.06 2.99 -15.84
N THR A 204 -5.29 2.49 -15.85
CA THR A 204 -6.12 2.52 -14.65
C THR A 204 -5.74 1.39 -13.69
N HIS A 205 -6.08 1.54 -12.40
CA HIS A 205 -5.90 0.46 -11.42
C HIS A 205 -6.62 -0.84 -11.84
N ASP A 206 -7.82 -0.73 -12.45
CA ASP A 206 -8.54 -1.90 -12.95
C ASP A 206 -7.79 -2.60 -14.09
N GLN A 207 -7.24 -1.84 -15.03
CA GLN A 207 -6.45 -2.38 -16.15
C GLN A 207 -5.17 -3.03 -15.65
N PHE A 208 -4.50 -2.41 -14.70
CA PHE A 208 -3.31 -2.97 -14.05
C PHE A 208 -3.62 -4.29 -13.33
N GLY A 209 -4.73 -4.36 -12.60
CA GLY A 209 -5.18 -5.58 -11.92
C GLY A 209 -5.47 -6.75 -12.85
N MET A 210 -5.62 -6.49 -14.17
CA MET A 210 -5.82 -7.53 -15.18
C MET A 210 -4.50 -8.08 -15.76
N ILE A 211 -3.36 -7.49 -15.42
CA ILE A 211 -2.04 -8.00 -15.83
C ILE A 211 -1.73 -9.25 -15.01
N PRO A 212 -1.44 -10.40 -15.64
CA PRO A 212 -1.08 -11.60 -14.91
C PRO A 212 0.20 -11.37 -14.09
N GLN A 213 0.17 -11.78 -12.83
CA GLN A 213 1.38 -11.85 -12.03
C GLN A 213 2.17 -13.11 -12.40
N SER A 214 3.49 -13.03 -12.26
CA SER A 214 4.34 -14.21 -12.44
C SER A 214 3.98 -15.28 -11.41
N ASP A 215 3.72 -16.50 -11.89
CA ASP A 215 3.39 -17.63 -11.03
C ASP A 215 4.54 -17.93 -10.05
N GLU A 216 5.80 -17.68 -10.45
CA GLU A 216 6.98 -17.84 -9.60
C GLU A 216 7.01 -16.85 -8.44
N ILE A 217 6.60 -15.60 -8.67
CA ILE A 217 6.49 -14.58 -7.60
C ILE A 217 5.37 -14.96 -6.64
N GLN A 218 4.21 -15.38 -7.16
CA GLN A 218 3.10 -15.85 -6.34
C GLN A 218 3.49 -17.06 -5.50
N GLN A 219 4.21 -18.02 -6.10
CA GLN A 219 4.75 -19.18 -5.40
C GLN A 219 5.65 -18.76 -4.24
N LYS A 220 6.58 -17.83 -4.47
CA LYS A 220 7.48 -17.33 -3.44
C LYS A 220 6.74 -16.65 -2.29
N ILE A 221 5.80 -15.75 -2.60
CA ILE A 221 4.99 -15.05 -1.58
C ILE A 221 4.20 -16.05 -0.73
N LEU A 222 3.56 -17.04 -1.36
CA LEU A 222 2.81 -18.06 -0.63
C LEU A 222 3.70 -18.98 0.20
N GLN A 223 4.92 -19.27 -0.28
CA GLN A 223 5.90 -20.05 0.49
C GLN A 223 6.35 -19.26 1.72
N ASP A 224 6.74 -17.99 1.57
CA ASP A 224 7.14 -17.11 2.68
C ASP A 224 6.01 -16.97 3.72
N GLU A 225 4.76 -16.88 3.27
CA GLU A 225 3.59 -16.84 4.16
C GLU A 225 3.35 -18.17 4.87
N LEU A 226 3.53 -19.29 4.18
CA LEU A 226 3.42 -20.64 4.76
C LEU A 226 4.49 -20.86 5.82
N ASP A 227 5.75 -20.54 5.52
CA ASP A 227 6.87 -20.65 6.44
C ASP A 227 6.63 -19.82 7.72
N SER A 228 6.10 -18.60 7.59
CA SER A 228 5.72 -17.75 8.72
C SER A 228 4.59 -18.37 9.57
N VAL A 229 3.60 -19.00 8.94
CA VAL A 229 2.52 -19.67 9.66
C VAL A 229 3.04 -20.92 10.39
N GLU A 230 3.95 -21.67 9.79
CA GLU A 230 4.59 -22.84 10.38
C GLU A 230 5.45 -22.46 11.58
N GLU A 231 6.26 -21.41 11.46
CA GLU A 231 7.06 -20.88 12.57
C GLU A 231 6.15 -20.44 13.74
N ASN A 232 5.07 -19.71 13.45
CA ASN A 232 4.10 -19.33 14.47
C ASN A 232 3.45 -20.54 15.14
N LEU A 233 3.10 -21.59 14.39
CA LEU A 233 2.55 -22.83 14.95
C LEU A 233 3.55 -23.55 15.85
N GLU A 234 4.82 -23.56 15.48
CA GLU A 234 5.88 -24.19 16.28
C GLU A 234 6.11 -23.43 17.58
N VAL A 235 6.21 -22.09 17.55
CA VAL A 235 6.29 -21.23 18.74
C VAL A 235 5.10 -21.46 19.67
N LEU A 236 3.89 -21.55 19.10
CA LEU A 236 2.69 -21.82 19.87
C LEU A 236 2.72 -23.20 20.55
N ARG A 237 3.17 -24.23 19.86
CA ARG A 237 3.31 -25.59 20.42
C ARG A 237 4.33 -25.66 21.56
N GLN A 238 5.42 -24.88 21.45
CA GLN A 238 6.45 -24.80 22.50
C GLN A 238 5.96 -24.07 23.76
N GLN A 239 5.05 -23.10 23.64
CA GLN A 239 4.47 -22.35 24.76
C GLN A 239 3.45 -23.15 25.62
N GLY A 240 3.03 -24.33 25.18
CA GLY A 240 2.24 -25.26 25.96
C GLY A 240 0.77 -24.87 26.20
N ARG A 241 0.16 -25.37 27.29
CA ARG A 241 -1.29 -25.37 27.57
C ARG A 241 -1.99 -24.00 27.71
N SER A 242 -1.27 -22.88 27.61
CA SER A 242 -1.86 -21.54 27.77
C SER A 242 -2.58 -20.99 26.54
N ILE A 243 -2.57 -21.73 25.43
CA ILE A 243 -3.09 -21.24 24.15
C ILE A 243 -4.49 -21.75 23.85
N SER A 244 -5.32 -20.86 23.32
CA SER A 244 -6.66 -21.20 22.86
C SER A 244 -6.59 -22.24 21.72
N ARG A 245 -7.20 -23.42 21.93
CA ARG A 245 -7.37 -24.44 20.88
C ARG A 245 -8.02 -23.89 19.59
N ALA A 246 -8.80 -22.80 19.71
CA ALA A 246 -9.40 -22.13 18.56
C ALA A 246 -8.34 -21.42 17.70
N MET A 247 -7.33 -20.83 18.31
CA MET A 247 -6.23 -20.14 17.60
C MET A 247 -5.36 -21.14 16.84
N GLU A 248 -4.98 -22.26 17.49
CA GLU A 248 -4.22 -23.33 16.84
C GLU A 248 -4.98 -23.91 15.64
N LYS A 249 -6.28 -24.23 15.80
CA LYS A 249 -7.12 -24.71 14.70
C LYS A 249 -7.23 -23.70 13.55
N GLY A 250 -7.28 -22.40 13.88
CA GLY A 250 -7.29 -21.33 12.87
C GLY A 250 -6.02 -21.29 12.02
N LEU A 251 -4.85 -21.39 12.67
CA LEU A 251 -3.55 -21.41 12.00
C LEU A 251 -3.34 -22.68 11.18
N VAL A 252 -3.73 -23.86 11.70
CA VAL A 252 -3.68 -25.12 10.95
C VAL A 252 -4.56 -25.05 9.70
N LYS A 253 -5.78 -24.48 9.80
CA LYS A 253 -6.64 -24.28 8.64
C LYS A 253 -6.02 -23.33 7.62
N ARG A 254 -5.35 -22.27 8.07
CA ARG A 254 -4.63 -21.32 7.20
C ARG A 254 -3.46 -22.01 6.51
N GLN A 255 -2.66 -22.81 7.23
CA GLN A 255 -1.58 -23.62 6.68
C GLN A 255 -2.07 -24.54 5.56
N MET A 256 -3.16 -25.29 5.81
CA MET A 256 -3.74 -26.19 4.79
C MET A 256 -4.22 -25.43 3.54
N ASN A 257 -4.84 -24.27 3.71
CA ASN A 257 -5.31 -23.44 2.60
C ASN A 257 -4.14 -22.86 1.79
N LEU A 258 -3.05 -22.43 2.44
CA LEU A 258 -1.86 -21.92 1.77
C LEU A 258 -1.14 -23.03 1.01
N GLN A 259 -1.01 -24.22 1.62
CA GLN A 259 -0.42 -25.39 0.96
C GLN A 259 -1.21 -25.77 -0.30
N ALA A 260 -2.54 -25.83 -0.21
CA ALA A 260 -3.36 -26.16 -1.38
C ALA A 260 -3.20 -25.14 -2.53
N LYS A 261 -3.14 -23.84 -2.21
CA LYS A 261 -2.86 -22.80 -3.21
C LYS A 261 -1.46 -22.92 -3.82
N LEU A 262 -0.47 -23.25 -2.99
CA LEU A 262 0.90 -23.44 -3.43
C LEU A 262 1.01 -24.62 -4.41
N ASP A 263 0.33 -25.74 -4.11
CA ASP A 263 0.30 -26.91 -4.97
C ASP A 263 -0.41 -26.60 -6.31
N GLU A 264 -1.50 -25.82 -6.29
CA GLU A 264 -2.17 -25.34 -7.50
C GLU A 264 -1.24 -24.50 -8.38
N ILE A 265 -0.46 -23.60 -7.79
CA ILE A 265 0.48 -22.75 -8.53
C ILE A 265 1.66 -23.58 -9.07
N LYS A 266 2.20 -24.52 -8.29
CA LYS A 266 3.24 -25.44 -8.77
C LYS A 266 2.75 -26.23 -9.99
N PHE A 267 1.53 -26.74 -9.93
CA PHE A 267 0.92 -27.45 -11.07
C PHE A 267 0.76 -26.55 -12.30
N LYS A 268 0.39 -25.26 -12.10
CA LYS A 268 0.31 -24.27 -13.19
C LYS A 268 1.67 -24.00 -13.82
N ILE A 269 2.73 -23.87 -13.02
CA ILE A 269 4.09 -23.63 -13.50
C ILE A 269 4.57 -24.82 -14.34
N GLU A 270 4.37 -26.06 -13.85
CA GLU A 270 4.77 -27.28 -14.56
C GLU A 270 4.05 -27.49 -15.90
N ASN A 271 2.80 -27.03 -16.01
CA ASN A 271 1.97 -27.18 -17.20
C ASN A 271 1.86 -25.89 -18.04
N ARG A 272 2.69 -24.90 -17.79
CA ARG A 272 2.65 -23.60 -18.46
C ARG A 272 3.04 -23.72 -19.93
N LYS A 273 2.26 -23.08 -20.80
CA LYS A 273 2.65 -22.82 -22.18
C LYS A 273 3.52 -21.56 -22.23
N ASP A 274 4.62 -21.58 -22.95
CA ASP A 274 5.68 -20.54 -22.98
C ASP A 274 5.25 -19.12 -23.39
N ASP A 275 4.01 -18.90 -23.78
CA ASP A 275 3.51 -17.66 -24.40
C ASP A 275 2.76 -16.71 -23.45
N VAL A 276 2.79 -16.93 -22.12
CA VAL A 276 2.08 -16.06 -21.19
C VAL A 276 2.91 -14.81 -20.88
N VAL A 277 2.39 -13.63 -21.29
CA VAL A 277 2.97 -12.35 -20.93
C VAL A 277 2.50 -11.98 -19.52
N ASP A 278 3.41 -11.96 -18.58
CA ASP A 278 3.19 -11.54 -17.20
C ASP A 278 3.88 -10.21 -16.89
N PHE A 279 3.63 -9.67 -15.70
CA PHE A 279 4.20 -8.41 -15.25
C PHE A 279 5.73 -8.38 -15.34
N LYS A 280 6.40 -9.48 -14.97
CA LYS A 280 7.86 -9.58 -15.00
C LYS A 280 8.41 -9.51 -16.43
N THR A 281 7.77 -10.22 -17.37
CA THR A 281 8.21 -10.28 -18.78
C THR A 281 7.93 -8.98 -19.53
N MET A 282 7.02 -8.15 -19.04
CA MET A 282 6.75 -6.80 -19.60
C MET A 282 7.89 -5.82 -19.34
N GLY A 283 8.73 -6.06 -18.33
CA GLY A 283 9.88 -5.22 -17.99
C GLY A 283 9.48 -3.90 -17.32
N ILE A 284 8.30 -3.82 -16.71
CA ILE A 284 7.87 -2.68 -15.89
C ILE A 284 8.62 -2.75 -14.57
N ASP A 285 9.32 -1.71 -14.22
CA ASP A 285 10.20 -1.65 -13.06
C ASP A 285 9.90 -0.48 -12.11
N HIS A 286 9.07 0.48 -12.54
CA HIS A 286 8.67 1.63 -11.74
C HIS A 286 7.19 1.94 -11.87
N LEU A 287 6.55 2.19 -10.71
CA LEU A 287 5.13 2.58 -10.62
C LEU A 287 5.00 3.95 -9.94
N PHE A 288 4.17 4.81 -10.53
CA PHE A 288 3.81 6.13 -10.03
C PHE A 288 2.31 6.25 -9.79
#